data_1ea42650fccbce130492170636ffad2c
#
_entry.id   1ea42650fccbce130492170636ffad2c
#
_cell.length_a   1.000
_cell.length_b   1.000
_cell.length_c   1.000
_cell.angle_alpha   90.00
_cell.angle_beta   90.00
_cell.angle_gamma   90.00
#
_symmetry.space_group_name_H-M   'P 1'
#
loop_
_entity.id
_entity.type
_entity.pdbx_description
1 polymer ?
#
loop_
_entity_poly.entity_id
_entity_poly.type
_entity_poly.pdbx_seq_one_letter_code
_entity_poly.pdbx_strand_id
1 'polypeptide(L)'
;MTRGIMTSLVLVGMVLTTACGTSIQPGQRGLSWRPLSQGLSRETLKDGFYWQAPWNSIYHYDVRWQSFTEDIEALSADDLQVLIRAAIILRPIQEELYLLAQEAGPEFYPRIVQPQLRATVRSVVSGYPMVTVPEKSVEIASKVRAVMVENLRGRHVEIQNIALADVDFPPIVLRAIEQKQAKEQEKEQKEFELTIASKDAEIARTRAQGEGDSIRIRAEGEAEGNRIRALGQAEAQHTITQTLTPAYLQYKLYDSPSSKLILLPDQLKAQQASDF
;
A
#
# COMPACT_ATOMS: atom_id res chain seq x y z
N MET A 1 23.50 -83.97 29.49
CA MET A 1 22.94 -82.78 30.10
C MET A 1 23.55 -81.46 29.63
N THR A 2 24.77 -81.38 29.20
CA THR A 2 25.48 -80.17 28.78
C THR A 2 24.98 -79.58 27.45
N ARG A 3 24.48 -80.38 26.49
CA ARG A 3 23.98 -79.90 25.16
C ARG A 3 22.67 -79.12 25.26
N GLY A 4 21.81 -79.45 26.19
CA GLY A 4 20.51 -78.74 26.38
C GLY A 4 20.70 -77.37 27.05
N ILE A 5 21.67 -77.22 27.91
CA ILE A 5 21.97 -75.95 28.57
C ILE A 5 22.61 -74.95 27.59
N MET A 6 23.44 -75.44 26.69
CA MET A 6 24.10 -74.61 25.66
C MET A 6 23.14 -74.11 24.60
N THR A 7 22.19 -74.96 24.17
CA THR A 7 21.12 -74.54 23.23
C THR A 7 20.13 -73.57 23.87
N SER A 8 19.81 -73.72 25.14
CA SER A 8 18.93 -72.81 25.88
C SER A 8 19.64 -71.43 26.08
N LEU A 9 20.96 -71.41 26.33
CA LEU A 9 21.73 -70.19 26.50
C LEU A 9 21.88 -69.40 25.17
N VAL A 10 22.03 -70.13 24.06
CA VAL A 10 22.06 -69.52 22.70
C VAL A 10 20.69 -68.91 22.31
N LEU A 11 19.60 -69.62 22.63
CA LEU A 11 18.25 -69.11 22.40
C LEU A 11 17.92 -67.89 23.22
N VAL A 12 18.30 -67.82 24.48
CA VAL A 12 18.18 -66.65 25.35
C VAL A 12 19.07 -65.51 24.90
N GLY A 13 20.30 -65.80 24.44
CA GLY A 13 21.22 -64.80 23.86
C GLY A 13 20.63 -64.20 22.56
N MET A 14 19.98 -64.98 21.71
CA MET A 14 19.38 -64.51 20.44
C MET A 14 18.15 -63.65 20.63
N VAL A 15 17.38 -63.87 21.72
CA VAL A 15 16.24 -63.00 22.09
C VAL A 15 16.71 -61.65 22.66
N LEU A 16 17.85 -61.59 23.32
CA LEU A 16 18.41 -60.33 23.88
C LEU A 16 18.98 -59.40 22.80
N THR A 17 19.31 -59.93 21.60
CA THR A 17 19.88 -59.11 20.52
C THR A 17 18.82 -58.35 19.68
N THR A 18 17.52 -58.64 19.85
CA THR A 18 16.43 -57.98 19.13
C THR A 18 15.82 -56.79 19.91
N ALA A 19 16.42 -56.36 21.02
CA ALA A 19 15.96 -55.19 21.72
C ALA A 19 16.29 -53.95 20.88
N CYS A 20 15.29 -53.35 20.22
CA CYS A 20 15.42 -52.10 19.48
C CYS A 20 15.33 -50.91 20.43
N GLY A 21 16.32 -50.05 20.39
CA GLY A 21 16.24 -48.73 21.01
C GLY A 21 15.75 -47.69 20.04
N THR A 22 14.93 -46.75 20.50
CA THR A 22 14.45 -45.62 19.71
C THR A 22 14.88 -44.34 20.39
N SER A 23 15.41 -43.39 19.60
CA SER A 23 15.77 -42.07 20.09
C SER A 23 14.71 -41.04 19.74
N ILE A 24 14.28 -40.25 20.71
CA ILE A 24 13.40 -39.11 20.54
C ILE A 24 14.28 -37.86 20.41
N GLN A 25 14.14 -37.14 19.31
CA GLN A 25 14.94 -35.95 19.05
C GLN A 25 14.45 -34.73 19.85
N PRO A 26 15.32 -33.74 20.14
CA PRO A 26 14.91 -32.48 20.73
C PRO A 26 13.80 -31.81 19.91
N GLY A 27 12.72 -31.37 20.56
CA GLY A 27 11.54 -30.79 19.90
C GLY A 27 10.49 -31.83 19.49
N GLN A 28 10.74 -33.11 19.77
CA GLN A 28 9.74 -34.19 19.63
C GLN A 28 9.31 -34.71 20.99
N ARG A 29 8.14 -35.31 21.03
CA ARG A 29 7.63 -36.07 22.17
C ARG A 29 7.22 -37.46 21.69
N GLY A 30 7.46 -38.45 22.51
CA GLY A 30 7.08 -39.82 22.24
C GLY A 30 5.84 -40.24 23.05
N LEU A 31 4.98 -41.05 22.45
CA LEU A 31 3.95 -41.80 23.16
C LEU A 31 4.19 -43.30 23.00
N SER A 32 4.39 -44.00 24.11
CA SER A 32 4.64 -45.43 24.13
C SER A 32 3.35 -46.23 23.91
N TRP A 33 3.34 -47.07 22.88
CA TRP A 33 2.32 -48.06 22.60
C TRP A 33 2.78 -49.45 23.06
N ARG A 34 2.09 -50.03 24.03
CA ARG A 34 2.41 -51.33 24.64
C ARG A 34 1.26 -52.30 24.44
N PRO A 35 1.15 -53.00 23.33
CA PRO A 35 -0.02 -53.82 22.98
C PRO A 35 -0.28 -54.97 23.99
N LEU A 36 0.75 -55.48 24.64
CA LEU A 36 0.63 -56.62 25.56
C LEU A 36 0.37 -56.20 27.03
N SER A 37 0.30 -54.91 27.36
CA SER A 37 0.11 -54.48 28.75
C SER A 37 -0.90 -53.33 28.88
N GLN A 38 -0.46 -52.08 28.73
CA GLN A 38 -1.25 -50.91 29.11
C GLN A 38 -1.83 -50.16 27.89
N GLY A 39 -1.56 -50.62 26.67
CA GLY A 39 -1.93 -49.91 25.45
C GLY A 39 -1.15 -48.62 25.28
N LEU A 40 -1.80 -47.51 24.93
CA LEU A 40 -1.18 -46.21 24.76
C LEU A 40 -0.93 -45.57 26.14
N SER A 41 0.33 -45.19 26.36
CA SER A 41 0.72 -44.53 27.63
C SER A 41 0.16 -43.11 27.67
N ARG A 42 -0.35 -42.68 28.86
CA ARG A 42 -0.75 -41.28 29.08
C ARG A 42 0.44 -40.35 29.26
N GLU A 43 1.58 -40.88 29.71
CA GLU A 43 2.78 -40.10 29.92
C GLU A 43 3.53 -39.93 28.60
N THR A 44 3.84 -38.68 28.29
CA THR A 44 4.68 -38.32 27.13
C THR A 44 6.16 -38.51 27.48
N LEU A 45 6.86 -39.22 26.63
CA LEU A 45 8.30 -39.37 26.73
C LEU A 45 9.00 -38.09 26.22
N LYS A 46 9.99 -37.61 26.99
CA LYS A 46 10.82 -36.50 26.61
C LYS A 46 11.87 -36.94 25.58
N ASP A 47 12.67 -36.00 25.12
CA ASP A 47 13.84 -36.25 24.30
C ASP A 47 14.84 -37.15 25.03
N GLY A 48 15.39 -38.10 24.30
CA GLY A 48 16.31 -39.09 24.86
C GLY A 48 16.28 -40.42 24.17
N PHE A 49 17.04 -41.36 24.68
CA PHE A 49 17.10 -42.72 24.15
C PHE A 49 16.30 -43.67 25.03
N TYR A 50 15.41 -44.49 24.44
CA TYR A 50 14.53 -45.41 25.13
C TYR A 50 14.70 -46.82 24.58
N TRP A 51 15.01 -47.74 25.50
CA TRP A 51 14.98 -49.15 25.19
C TRP A 51 13.56 -49.68 25.19
N GLN A 52 13.21 -50.44 24.18
CA GLN A 52 11.86 -51.03 24.08
C GLN A 52 11.91 -52.48 23.60
N ALA A 53 10.91 -53.25 24.03
CA ALA A 53 10.72 -54.61 23.53
C ALA A 53 10.28 -54.55 22.05
N PRO A 54 10.58 -55.60 21.26
CA PRO A 54 10.30 -55.61 19.79
C PRO A 54 8.82 -55.42 19.44
N TRP A 55 7.91 -55.73 20.33
CA TRP A 55 6.46 -55.55 20.17
C TRP A 55 5.92 -54.21 20.64
N ASN A 56 6.69 -53.38 21.26
CA ASN A 56 6.32 -52.03 21.62
C ASN A 56 6.68 -51.04 20.51
N SER A 57 5.92 -49.96 20.43
CA SER A 57 6.19 -48.86 19.48
C SER A 57 6.15 -47.52 20.22
N ILE A 58 6.92 -46.57 19.72
CA ILE A 58 6.85 -45.19 20.18
C ILE A 58 6.39 -44.33 18.98
N TYR A 59 5.26 -43.66 19.15
CA TYR A 59 4.78 -42.66 18.19
C TYR A 59 5.46 -41.34 18.47
N HIS A 60 6.08 -40.76 17.44
CA HIS A 60 6.81 -39.49 17.49
C HIS A 60 5.89 -38.36 17.07
N TYR A 61 5.79 -37.33 17.88
CA TYR A 61 5.07 -36.09 17.59
C TYR A 61 6.05 -34.94 17.64
N ASP A 62 6.16 -34.18 16.54
CA ASP A 62 6.87 -32.91 16.53
C ASP A 62 5.98 -31.85 17.19
N VAL A 63 6.43 -31.28 18.30
CA VAL A 63 5.70 -30.29 19.12
C VAL A 63 6.16 -28.86 18.84
N ARG A 64 7.05 -28.68 17.88
CA ARG A 64 7.44 -27.38 17.38
C ARG A 64 6.37 -26.80 16.46
N TRP A 65 6.47 -25.52 16.19
CA TRP A 65 5.66 -24.87 15.17
C TRP A 65 5.98 -25.44 13.79
N GLN A 66 4.96 -25.97 13.13
CA GLN A 66 5.04 -26.56 11.81
C GLN A 66 4.19 -25.73 10.85
N SER A 67 4.71 -25.53 9.64
CA SER A 67 4.00 -24.85 8.56
C SER A 67 3.54 -25.87 7.54
N PHE A 68 2.24 -25.84 7.25
CA PHE A 68 1.62 -26.66 6.20
C PHE A 68 1.03 -25.73 5.15
N THR A 69 1.25 -26.06 3.89
CA THR A 69 0.74 -25.28 2.75
C THR A 69 -0.22 -26.14 1.96
N GLU A 70 -1.39 -25.62 1.65
CA GLU A 70 -2.45 -26.29 0.93
C GLU A 70 -2.92 -25.46 -0.25
N ASP A 71 -3.07 -26.09 -1.40
CA ASP A 71 -3.73 -25.50 -2.55
C ASP A 71 -5.23 -25.84 -2.49
N ILE A 72 -6.06 -24.81 -2.41
CA ILE A 72 -7.49 -24.92 -2.15
C ILE A 72 -8.26 -24.28 -3.30
N GLU A 73 -9.05 -25.08 -3.99
CA GLU A 73 -10.01 -24.57 -4.97
C GLU A 73 -11.27 -24.07 -4.25
N ALA A 74 -11.63 -22.83 -4.48
CA ALA A 74 -12.83 -22.19 -3.93
C ALA A 74 -13.64 -21.52 -5.05
N LEU A 75 -14.92 -21.24 -4.78
CA LEU A 75 -15.76 -20.37 -5.59
C LEU A 75 -15.86 -19.01 -4.93
N SER A 76 -15.70 -17.96 -5.71
CA SER A 76 -15.95 -16.59 -5.26
C SER A 76 -17.44 -16.27 -5.18
N ALA A 77 -17.79 -15.09 -4.66
CA ALA A 77 -19.17 -14.60 -4.66
C ALA A 77 -19.75 -14.39 -6.07
N ASP A 78 -18.88 -14.31 -7.08
CA ASP A 78 -19.24 -14.15 -8.50
C ASP A 78 -19.32 -15.52 -9.24
N ASP A 79 -19.36 -16.64 -8.51
CA ASP A 79 -19.35 -18.01 -9.02
C ASP A 79 -18.13 -18.35 -9.90
N LEU A 80 -17.02 -17.63 -9.71
CA LEU A 80 -15.77 -17.88 -10.42
C LEU A 80 -14.85 -18.77 -9.59
N GLN A 81 -14.21 -19.73 -10.24
CA GLN A 81 -13.27 -20.65 -9.61
C GLN A 81 -11.93 -19.96 -9.35
N VAL A 82 -11.46 -20.05 -8.11
CA VAL A 82 -10.21 -19.44 -7.63
C VAL A 82 -9.36 -20.53 -6.99
N LEU A 83 -8.09 -20.60 -7.33
CA LEU A 83 -7.11 -21.42 -6.66
C LEU A 83 -6.36 -20.55 -5.63
N ILE A 84 -6.44 -20.94 -4.36
CA ILE A 84 -5.87 -20.19 -3.25
C ILE A 84 -4.86 -21.07 -2.53
N ARG A 85 -3.63 -20.57 -2.39
CA ARG A 85 -2.60 -21.20 -1.59
C ARG A 85 -2.66 -20.68 -0.18
N ALA A 86 -3.09 -21.53 0.77
CA ALA A 86 -3.19 -21.20 2.18
C ALA A 86 -2.06 -21.89 2.96
N ALA A 87 -1.33 -21.12 3.76
CA ALA A 87 -0.33 -21.61 4.70
C ALA A 87 -0.87 -21.50 6.12
N ILE A 88 -0.82 -22.60 6.88
CA ILE A 88 -1.19 -22.63 8.29
C ILE A 88 0.01 -23.01 9.15
N ILE A 89 0.24 -22.26 10.22
CA ILE A 89 1.27 -22.54 11.21
C ILE A 89 0.57 -23.01 12.48
N LEU A 90 0.87 -24.23 12.88
CA LEU A 90 0.26 -24.87 14.04
C LEU A 90 1.23 -25.80 14.76
N ARG A 91 0.86 -26.22 15.96
CA ARG A 91 1.54 -27.26 16.71
C ARG A 91 0.56 -28.08 17.53
N PRO A 92 0.89 -29.34 17.88
CA PRO A 92 0.18 -30.11 18.89
C PRO A 92 0.38 -29.50 20.29
N ILE A 93 -0.65 -29.54 21.13
CA ILE A 93 -0.55 -29.15 22.54
C ILE A 93 0.15 -30.28 23.29
N GLN A 94 1.30 -30.00 23.90
CA GLN A 94 2.16 -31.02 24.51
C GLN A 94 1.47 -31.81 25.62
N GLU A 95 0.67 -31.13 26.44
CA GLU A 95 -0.06 -31.69 27.58
C GLU A 95 -1.21 -32.59 27.14
N GLU A 96 -1.69 -32.41 25.92
CA GLU A 96 -2.88 -33.08 25.37
C GLU A 96 -2.52 -34.10 24.27
N LEU A 97 -1.24 -34.42 24.08
CA LEU A 97 -0.78 -35.35 23.05
C LEU A 97 -1.41 -36.73 23.14
N TYR A 98 -1.70 -37.21 24.36
CA TYR A 98 -2.40 -38.48 24.56
C TYR A 98 -3.80 -38.46 23.93
N LEU A 99 -4.54 -37.39 24.12
CA LEU A 99 -5.88 -37.21 23.58
C LEU A 99 -5.83 -37.07 22.04
N LEU A 100 -4.87 -36.27 21.53
CA LEU A 100 -4.64 -36.15 20.09
C LEU A 100 -4.31 -37.51 19.46
N ALA A 101 -3.49 -38.29 20.13
CA ALA A 101 -3.13 -39.65 19.66
C ALA A 101 -4.30 -40.61 19.63
N GLN A 102 -5.22 -40.49 20.58
CA GLN A 102 -6.45 -41.31 20.60
C GLN A 102 -7.44 -40.90 19.49
N GLU A 103 -7.56 -39.58 19.22
CA GLU A 103 -8.53 -39.05 18.27
C GLU A 103 -8.03 -39.15 16.80
N ALA A 104 -6.82 -38.72 16.55
CA ALA A 104 -6.27 -38.56 15.19
C ALA A 104 -5.06 -39.45 14.91
N GLY A 105 -4.30 -39.81 15.93
CA GLY A 105 -3.02 -40.48 15.77
C GLY A 105 -1.91 -39.56 15.27
N PRO A 106 -0.77 -40.10 14.78
CA PRO A 106 0.36 -39.29 14.30
C PRO A 106 0.04 -38.40 13.11
N GLU A 107 -0.92 -38.81 12.31
CA GLU A 107 -1.35 -38.09 11.09
C GLU A 107 -2.52 -37.12 11.37
N PHE A 108 -2.43 -36.35 12.45
CA PHE A 108 -3.50 -35.45 12.88
C PHE A 108 -3.80 -34.36 11.86
N TYR A 109 -2.79 -33.88 11.13
CA TYR A 109 -2.95 -32.82 10.15
C TYR A 109 -3.92 -33.23 9.02
N PRO A 110 -3.64 -34.29 8.20
CA PRO A 110 -4.52 -34.67 7.11
C PRO A 110 -5.89 -35.17 7.58
N ARG A 111 -6.00 -35.65 8.81
CA ARG A 111 -7.25 -36.22 9.32
C ARG A 111 -8.20 -35.16 9.91
N ILE A 112 -7.66 -34.17 10.61
CA ILE A 112 -8.50 -33.19 11.35
C ILE A 112 -8.32 -31.79 10.74
N VAL A 113 -7.09 -31.29 10.59
CA VAL A 113 -6.81 -29.88 10.28
C VAL A 113 -7.09 -29.58 8.81
N GLN A 114 -6.55 -30.37 7.91
CA GLN A 114 -6.64 -30.17 6.47
C GLN A 114 -8.08 -30.04 5.94
N PRO A 115 -9.03 -30.95 6.28
CA PRO A 115 -10.39 -30.83 5.79
C PRO A 115 -11.10 -29.61 6.37
N GLN A 116 -10.83 -29.25 7.62
CA GLN A 116 -11.38 -28.04 8.25
C GLN A 116 -10.84 -26.76 7.61
N LEU A 117 -9.53 -26.72 7.32
CA LEU A 117 -8.90 -25.60 6.64
C LEU A 117 -9.54 -25.38 5.24
N ARG A 118 -9.65 -26.46 4.46
CA ARG A 118 -10.26 -26.39 3.12
C ARG A 118 -11.71 -25.91 3.18
N ALA A 119 -12.51 -26.45 4.10
CA ALA A 119 -13.91 -26.08 4.27
C ALA A 119 -14.04 -24.60 4.71
N THR A 120 -13.23 -24.18 5.67
CA THR A 120 -13.28 -22.81 6.18
C THR A 120 -12.84 -21.78 5.13
N VAL A 121 -11.74 -22.05 4.41
CA VAL A 121 -11.28 -21.17 3.34
C VAL A 121 -12.35 -21.02 2.26
N ARG A 122 -12.95 -22.12 1.79
CA ARG A 122 -14.06 -22.10 0.82
C ARG A 122 -15.22 -21.26 1.31
N SER A 123 -15.64 -21.47 2.53
CA SER A 123 -16.78 -20.75 3.13
C SER A 123 -16.53 -19.25 3.27
N VAL A 124 -15.33 -18.86 3.68
CA VAL A 124 -15.00 -17.43 3.84
C VAL A 124 -14.84 -16.77 2.48
N VAL A 125 -14.14 -17.42 1.54
CA VAL A 125 -13.86 -16.85 0.21
C VAL A 125 -15.12 -16.69 -0.61
N SER A 126 -16.12 -17.57 -0.47
CA SER A 126 -17.40 -17.44 -1.18
C SER A 126 -18.19 -16.16 -0.83
N GLY A 127 -17.82 -15.45 0.24
CA GLY A 127 -18.39 -14.16 0.58
C GLY A 127 -17.71 -12.96 -0.11
N TYR A 128 -16.67 -13.17 -0.94
CA TYR A 128 -15.90 -12.09 -1.57
C TYR A 128 -15.92 -12.22 -3.09
N PRO A 129 -16.10 -11.09 -3.82
CA PRO A 129 -15.88 -11.06 -5.26
C PRO A 129 -14.43 -11.40 -5.61
N MET A 130 -14.24 -12.14 -6.70
CA MET A 130 -12.93 -12.65 -7.10
C MET A 130 -11.84 -11.58 -7.16
N VAL A 131 -12.16 -10.41 -7.73
CA VAL A 131 -11.20 -9.29 -7.89
C VAL A 131 -10.72 -8.74 -6.55
N THR A 132 -11.56 -8.82 -5.50
CA THR A 132 -11.24 -8.27 -4.17
C THR A 132 -10.48 -9.26 -3.27
N VAL A 133 -10.41 -10.54 -3.63
CA VAL A 133 -9.74 -11.56 -2.81
C VAL A 133 -8.26 -11.25 -2.57
N PRO A 134 -7.44 -10.84 -3.56
CA PRO A 134 -6.04 -10.49 -3.32
C PRO A 134 -5.87 -9.24 -2.45
N GLU A 135 -6.68 -8.21 -2.71
CA GLU A 135 -6.63 -6.94 -1.96
C GLU A 135 -6.99 -7.13 -0.48
N LYS A 136 -7.95 -8.03 -0.22
CA LYS A 136 -8.43 -8.35 1.12
C LYS A 136 -7.85 -9.62 1.72
N SER A 137 -6.76 -10.13 1.16
CA SER A 137 -6.14 -11.39 1.60
C SER A 137 -5.84 -11.44 3.10
N VAL A 138 -5.37 -10.35 3.69
CA VAL A 138 -5.10 -10.22 5.12
C VAL A 138 -6.40 -10.28 5.96
N GLU A 139 -7.46 -9.61 5.52
CA GLU A 139 -8.77 -9.65 6.19
C GLU A 139 -9.37 -11.05 6.12
N ILE A 140 -9.33 -11.68 4.96
CA ILE A 140 -9.81 -13.05 4.74
C ILE A 140 -9.01 -14.02 5.60
N ALA A 141 -7.68 -13.93 5.63
CA ALA A 141 -6.82 -14.76 6.48
C ALA A 141 -7.17 -14.63 7.97
N SER A 142 -7.43 -13.42 8.45
CA SER A 142 -7.84 -13.17 9.83
C SER A 142 -9.20 -13.80 10.16
N LYS A 143 -10.17 -13.72 9.25
CA LYS A 143 -11.49 -14.37 9.39
C LYS A 143 -11.36 -15.89 9.37
N VAL A 144 -10.58 -16.44 8.42
CA VAL A 144 -10.30 -17.88 8.37
C VAL A 144 -9.67 -18.35 9.68
N ARG A 145 -8.68 -17.60 10.18
CA ARG A 145 -8.05 -17.92 11.48
C ARG A 145 -9.05 -17.93 12.64
N ALA A 146 -9.91 -16.92 12.74
CA ALA A 146 -10.91 -16.83 13.81
C ALA A 146 -11.86 -18.04 13.81
N VAL A 147 -12.38 -18.41 12.64
CA VAL A 147 -13.26 -19.57 12.47
C VAL A 147 -12.51 -20.88 12.74
N MET A 148 -11.27 -21.01 12.25
CA MET A 148 -10.45 -22.20 12.46
C MET A 148 -10.10 -22.43 13.94
N VAL A 149 -9.76 -21.36 14.68
CA VAL A 149 -9.51 -21.45 16.13
C VAL A 149 -10.75 -21.98 16.87
N GLU A 150 -11.94 -21.53 16.47
CA GLU A 150 -13.17 -22.02 17.07
C GLU A 150 -13.48 -23.47 16.69
N ASN A 151 -13.34 -23.82 15.40
CA ASN A 151 -13.61 -25.17 14.90
C ASN A 151 -12.63 -26.23 15.44
N LEU A 152 -11.40 -25.82 15.72
CA LEU A 152 -10.38 -26.71 16.28
C LEU A 152 -10.26 -26.61 17.80
N ARG A 153 -11.16 -25.88 18.46
CA ARG A 153 -11.24 -25.87 19.93
C ARG A 153 -11.50 -27.28 20.46
N GLY A 154 -10.64 -27.74 21.38
CA GLY A 154 -10.72 -29.09 21.92
C GLY A 154 -10.20 -30.20 21.03
N ARG A 155 -9.53 -29.89 19.92
CA ARG A 155 -8.86 -30.85 19.02
C ARG A 155 -7.38 -31.02 19.30
N HIS A 156 -6.91 -30.51 20.44
CA HIS A 156 -5.54 -30.71 20.94
C HIS A 156 -4.44 -30.15 20.07
N VAL A 157 -4.77 -29.14 19.21
CA VAL A 157 -3.84 -28.41 18.36
C VAL A 157 -3.96 -26.91 18.59
N GLU A 158 -2.85 -26.21 18.52
CA GLU A 158 -2.77 -24.75 18.65
C GLU A 158 -2.38 -24.12 17.31
N ILE A 159 -3.16 -23.13 16.88
CA ILE A 159 -2.91 -22.38 15.64
C ILE A 159 -2.21 -21.07 15.99
N GLN A 160 -1.04 -20.82 15.41
CA GLN A 160 -0.34 -19.54 15.53
C GLN A 160 -0.85 -18.55 14.51
N ASN A 161 -0.81 -18.91 13.23
CA ASN A 161 -1.18 -18.02 12.13
C ASN A 161 -1.72 -18.80 10.93
N ILE A 162 -2.52 -18.10 10.13
CA ILE A 162 -2.93 -18.53 8.79
C ILE A 162 -2.65 -17.38 7.83
N ALA A 163 -2.02 -17.68 6.71
CA ALA A 163 -1.72 -16.75 5.65
C ALA A 163 -2.27 -17.27 4.31
N LEU A 164 -2.80 -16.37 3.51
CA LEU A 164 -3.10 -16.65 2.10
C LEU A 164 -1.92 -16.12 1.28
N ALA A 165 -1.15 -17.03 0.66
CA ALA A 165 0.11 -16.71 0.03
C ALA A 165 -0.09 -16.25 -1.41
N ASP A 166 -0.83 -17.04 -2.21
CA ASP A 166 -1.06 -16.78 -3.62
C ASP A 166 -2.51 -17.03 -4.00
N VAL A 167 -3.01 -16.22 -4.93
CA VAL A 167 -4.34 -16.37 -5.53
C VAL A 167 -4.15 -16.45 -7.04
N ASP A 168 -4.32 -17.66 -7.58
CA ASP A 168 -4.21 -17.89 -9.02
C ASP A 168 -5.58 -17.73 -9.69
N PHE A 169 -5.61 -16.91 -10.74
CA PHE A 169 -6.79 -16.65 -11.54
C PHE A 169 -6.77 -17.41 -12.87
N PRO A 170 -7.90 -17.88 -13.35
CA PRO A 170 -8.00 -18.37 -14.73
C PRO A 170 -7.59 -17.29 -15.73
N PRO A 171 -6.91 -17.63 -16.83
CA PRO A 171 -6.39 -16.66 -17.81
C PRO A 171 -7.44 -15.73 -18.41
N ILE A 172 -8.68 -16.20 -18.51
CA ILE A 172 -9.80 -15.39 -19.02
C ILE A 172 -10.14 -14.23 -18.07
N VAL A 173 -10.05 -14.46 -16.75
CA VAL A 173 -10.33 -13.45 -15.73
C VAL A 173 -9.20 -12.45 -15.63
N LEU A 174 -7.94 -12.91 -15.72
CA LEU A 174 -6.78 -12.01 -15.80
C LEU A 174 -6.92 -11.00 -16.93
N ARG A 175 -7.28 -11.44 -18.13
CA ARG A 175 -7.51 -10.54 -19.27
C ARG A 175 -8.65 -9.55 -19.02
N ALA A 176 -9.73 -9.97 -18.36
CA ALA A 176 -10.83 -9.09 -18.03
C ALA A 176 -10.42 -8.01 -17.00
N ILE A 177 -9.61 -8.39 -16.00
CA ILE A 177 -9.04 -7.48 -15.01
C ILE A 177 -8.09 -6.48 -15.68
N GLU A 178 -7.17 -6.95 -16.52
CA GLU A 178 -6.24 -6.10 -17.28
C GLU A 178 -6.99 -5.09 -18.16
N GLN A 179 -8.02 -5.53 -18.88
CA GLN A 179 -8.85 -4.65 -19.69
C GLN A 179 -9.62 -3.60 -18.86
N LYS A 180 -10.13 -3.99 -17.70
CA LYS A 180 -10.79 -3.06 -16.78
C LYS A 180 -9.80 -2.02 -16.25
N GLN A 181 -8.64 -2.46 -15.78
CA GLN A 181 -7.58 -1.55 -15.30
C GLN A 181 -7.10 -0.60 -16.39
N ALA A 182 -6.90 -1.10 -17.64
CA ALA A 182 -6.53 -0.25 -18.76
C ALA A 182 -7.58 0.85 -19.04
N LYS A 183 -8.87 0.51 -18.98
CA LYS A 183 -9.96 1.48 -19.16
C LYS A 183 -10.05 2.49 -17.99
N GLU A 184 -9.82 2.05 -16.77
CA GLU A 184 -9.78 2.93 -15.60
C GLU A 184 -8.60 3.92 -15.71
N GLN A 185 -7.41 3.45 -16.10
CA GLN A 185 -6.25 4.31 -16.35
C GLN A 185 -6.50 5.30 -17.49
N GLU A 186 -7.13 4.87 -18.59
CA GLU A 186 -7.52 5.76 -19.69
C GLU A 186 -8.50 6.84 -19.23
N LYS A 187 -9.47 6.47 -18.39
CA LYS A 187 -10.41 7.43 -17.80
C LYS A 187 -9.72 8.44 -16.91
N GLU A 188 -8.83 8.00 -16.02
CA GLU A 188 -8.03 8.89 -15.18
C GLU A 188 -7.15 9.83 -16.01
N GLN A 189 -6.49 9.33 -17.06
CA GLN A 189 -5.73 10.18 -17.97
C GLN A 189 -6.59 11.28 -18.59
N LYS A 190 -7.77 10.94 -19.08
CA LYS A 190 -8.70 11.94 -19.66
C LYS A 190 -9.18 12.96 -18.62
N GLU A 191 -9.42 12.55 -17.37
CA GLU A 191 -9.76 13.46 -16.28
C GLU A 191 -8.59 14.42 -15.95
N PHE A 192 -7.36 13.91 -15.96
CA PHE A 192 -6.16 14.75 -15.82
C PHE A 192 -5.99 15.72 -16.98
N GLU A 193 -6.15 15.26 -18.22
CA GLU A 193 -6.09 16.12 -19.41
C GLU A 193 -7.14 17.23 -19.37
N LEU A 194 -8.37 16.94 -18.98
CA LEU A 194 -9.41 17.95 -18.78
C LEU A 194 -9.05 18.94 -17.68
N THR A 195 -8.47 18.44 -16.59
CA THR A 195 -8.04 19.29 -15.49
C THR A 195 -6.89 20.22 -15.93
N ILE A 196 -5.91 19.72 -16.67
CA ILE A 196 -4.82 20.51 -17.23
C ILE A 196 -5.38 21.57 -18.19
N ALA A 197 -6.24 21.17 -19.14
CA ALA A 197 -6.84 22.11 -20.09
C ALA A 197 -7.66 23.21 -19.39
N SER A 198 -8.39 22.88 -18.33
CA SER A 198 -9.13 23.86 -17.53
C SER A 198 -8.20 24.84 -16.80
N LYS A 199 -7.10 24.34 -16.26
CA LYS A 199 -6.05 25.16 -15.62
C LYS A 199 -5.31 26.05 -16.59
N ASP A 200 -4.99 25.54 -17.76
CA ASP A 200 -4.37 26.33 -18.84
C ASP A 200 -5.28 27.46 -19.30
N ALA A 201 -6.57 27.19 -19.44
CA ALA A 201 -7.56 28.22 -19.77
C ALA A 201 -7.70 29.28 -18.65
N GLU A 202 -7.66 28.88 -17.40
CA GLU A 202 -7.66 29.78 -16.23
C GLU A 202 -6.38 30.66 -16.21
N ILE A 203 -5.22 30.07 -16.44
CA ILE A 203 -3.93 30.77 -16.53
C ILE A 203 -3.96 31.76 -17.68
N ALA A 204 -4.46 31.38 -18.87
CA ALA A 204 -4.57 32.27 -20.01
C ALA A 204 -5.50 33.47 -19.73
N ARG A 205 -6.63 33.24 -19.07
CA ARG A 205 -7.54 34.31 -18.63
C ARG A 205 -6.87 35.26 -17.63
N THR A 206 -6.24 34.71 -16.62
CA THR A 206 -5.53 35.49 -15.59
C THR A 206 -4.41 36.32 -16.19
N ARG A 207 -3.64 35.75 -17.14
CA ARG A 207 -2.58 36.46 -17.86
C ARG A 207 -3.13 37.62 -18.70
N ALA A 208 -4.20 37.36 -19.47
CA ALA A 208 -4.83 38.38 -20.27
C ALA A 208 -5.41 39.55 -19.43
N GLN A 209 -6.03 39.19 -18.27
CA GLN A 209 -6.49 40.22 -17.31
C GLN A 209 -5.31 41.03 -16.75
N GLY A 210 -4.25 40.35 -16.30
CA GLY A 210 -3.04 41.00 -15.79
C GLY A 210 -2.36 41.91 -16.82
N GLU A 211 -2.31 41.52 -18.08
CA GLU A 211 -1.80 42.35 -19.19
C GLU A 211 -2.69 43.59 -19.39
N GLY A 212 -4.04 43.40 -19.41
CA GLY A 212 -5.01 44.50 -19.51
C GLY A 212 -4.89 45.47 -18.35
N ASP A 213 -4.82 44.99 -17.12
CA ASP A 213 -4.62 45.82 -15.93
C ASP A 213 -3.26 46.54 -15.95
N SER A 214 -2.20 45.89 -16.40
CA SER A 214 -0.87 46.50 -16.57
C SER A 214 -0.90 47.66 -17.55
N ILE A 215 -1.56 47.49 -18.71
CA ILE A 215 -1.73 48.55 -19.71
C ILE A 215 -2.54 49.71 -19.14
N ARG A 216 -3.64 49.44 -18.42
CA ARG A 216 -4.49 50.47 -17.80
C ARG A 216 -3.68 51.27 -16.76
N ILE A 217 -3.00 50.59 -15.82
CA ILE A 217 -2.20 51.24 -14.76
C ILE A 217 -1.09 52.10 -15.39
N ARG A 218 -0.44 51.61 -16.46
CA ARG A 218 0.59 52.40 -17.15
C ARG A 218 0.02 53.66 -17.81
N ALA A 219 -1.13 53.50 -18.50
CA ALA A 219 -1.80 54.65 -19.15
C ALA A 219 -2.29 55.68 -18.13
N GLU A 220 -2.85 55.24 -17.01
CA GLU A 220 -3.25 56.12 -15.87
C GLU A 220 -2.05 56.84 -15.27
N GLY A 221 -0.92 56.13 -15.07
CA GLY A 221 0.33 56.69 -14.56
C GLY A 221 0.95 57.72 -15.54
N GLU A 222 0.92 57.45 -16.84
CA GLU A 222 1.40 58.39 -17.88
C GLU A 222 0.49 59.65 -17.94
N ALA A 223 -0.84 59.45 -17.89
CA ALA A 223 -1.78 60.56 -17.88
C ALA A 223 -1.59 61.44 -16.66
N GLU A 224 -1.45 60.87 -15.48
CA GLU A 224 -1.21 61.62 -14.24
C GLU A 224 0.17 62.32 -14.25
N GLY A 225 1.21 61.64 -14.75
CA GLY A 225 2.53 62.20 -14.96
C GLY A 225 2.49 63.40 -15.92
N ASN A 226 1.73 63.28 -17.02
CA ASN A 226 1.51 64.40 -17.95
C ASN A 226 0.74 65.55 -17.30
N ARG A 227 -0.28 65.26 -16.51
CA ARG A 227 -1.05 66.25 -15.74
C ARG A 227 -0.15 67.05 -14.78
N ILE A 228 0.63 66.33 -13.98
CA ILE A 228 1.58 66.92 -13.03
C ILE A 228 2.61 67.82 -13.76
N ARG A 229 3.15 67.31 -14.90
CA ARG A 229 4.09 68.12 -15.72
C ARG A 229 3.45 69.37 -16.27
N ALA A 230 2.22 69.28 -16.78
CA ALA A 230 1.49 70.43 -17.32
C ALA A 230 1.17 71.46 -16.23
N LEU A 231 0.76 71.01 -15.03
CA LEU A 231 0.54 71.91 -13.91
C LEU A 231 1.84 72.61 -13.48
N GLY A 232 2.95 71.86 -13.37
CA GLY A 232 4.25 72.44 -13.04
C GLY A 232 4.73 73.42 -14.09
N GLN A 233 4.49 73.16 -15.37
CA GLN A 233 4.81 74.13 -16.44
C GLN A 233 3.92 75.37 -16.38
N ALA A 234 2.63 75.19 -16.13
CA ALA A 234 1.71 76.36 -15.97
C ALA A 234 2.10 77.25 -14.79
N GLU A 235 2.45 76.65 -13.63
CA GLU A 235 2.90 77.35 -12.44
C GLU A 235 4.24 78.06 -12.69
N ALA A 236 5.17 77.39 -13.32
CA ALA A 236 6.44 77.98 -13.76
C ALA A 236 6.23 79.19 -14.70
N GLN A 237 5.35 79.03 -15.72
CA GLN A 237 4.99 80.12 -16.62
C GLN A 237 4.32 81.27 -15.88
N HIS A 238 3.39 80.96 -14.96
CA HIS A 238 2.73 81.99 -14.14
C HIS A 238 3.74 82.80 -13.31
N THR A 239 4.66 82.08 -12.66
CA THR A 239 5.71 82.68 -11.85
C THR A 239 6.65 83.56 -12.74
N ILE A 240 7.04 83.05 -13.90
CA ILE A 240 7.84 83.83 -14.87
C ILE A 240 7.08 85.07 -15.32
N THR A 241 5.78 84.95 -15.66
CA THR A 241 4.98 86.09 -16.13
C THR A 241 4.84 87.15 -15.05
N GLN A 242 4.69 86.75 -13.77
CA GLN A 242 4.65 87.70 -12.63
C GLN A 242 5.98 88.41 -12.36
N THR A 243 7.09 87.75 -12.61
CA THR A 243 8.42 88.31 -12.33
C THR A 243 9.00 89.09 -13.53
N LEU A 244 8.52 88.83 -14.74
CA LEU A 244 8.96 89.51 -15.97
C LEU A 244 8.23 90.85 -16.13
N THR A 245 8.77 91.90 -15.50
CA THR A 245 8.31 93.26 -15.73
C THR A 245 8.76 93.72 -17.14
N PRO A 246 7.99 94.67 -17.82
CA PRO A 246 8.37 95.19 -19.12
C PRO A 246 9.76 95.86 -19.15
N ALA A 247 10.20 96.40 -18.01
CA ALA A 247 11.57 96.94 -17.89
C ALA A 247 12.67 95.86 -17.92
N TYR A 248 12.42 94.69 -17.32
CA TYR A 248 13.35 93.56 -17.31
C TYR A 248 13.45 92.93 -18.73
N LEU A 249 12.36 92.83 -19.47
CA LEU A 249 12.37 92.35 -20.84
C LEU A 249 13.15 93.25 -21.77
N GLN A 250 13.04 94.63 -21.61
CA GLN A 250 13.84 95.57 -22.33
C GLN A 250 15.32 95.44 -21.97
N TYR A 251 15.69 95.31 -20.69
CA TYR A 251 17.08 95.10 -20.27
C TYR A 251 17.65 93.82 -20.87
N LYS A 252 16.94 92.70 -20.87
CA LYS A 252 17.37 91.42 -21.47
C LYS A 252 17.54 91.49 -23.00
N LEU A 253 16.69 92.28 -23.67
CA LEU A 253 16.81 92.54 -25.08
C LEU A 253 18.12 93.29 -25.46
N TYR A 254 18.54 94.18 -24.57
CA TYR A 254 19.81 94.95 -24.78
C TYR A 254 21.06 94.16 -24.39
N ASP A 255 20.95 93.21 -23.44
CA ASP A 255 22.06 92.40 -22.87
C ASP A 255 22.36 91.14 -23.70
N SER A 256 21.55 90.84 -24.71
CA SER A 256 21.65 89.59 -25.48
C SER A 256 22.35 89.89 -26.85
N PRO A 257 23.62 89.53 -26.99
CA PRO A 257 24.43 89.97 -28.19
C PRO A 257 24.12 89.22 -29.51
N SER A 258 23.14 88.36 -29.56
CA SER A 258 22.82 87.48 -30.72
C SER A 258 21.35 87.36 -31.11
N SER A 259 20.42 88.11 -30.53
CA SER A 259 18.99 88.07 -30.90
C SER A 259 18.66 89.19 -31.89
N LYS A 260 18.68 88.86 -33.21
CA LYS A 260 18.01 89.69 -34.19
C LYS A 260 16.52 89.57 -34.05
N LEU A 261 15.91 90.22 -33.10
CA LEU A 261 14.47 90.39 -33.03
C LEU A 261 14.14 91.57 -33.98
N ILE A 262 13.65 91.28 -35.14
CA ILE A 262 13.03 92.24 -35.98
C ILE A 262 11.58 92.43 -35.47
N LEU A 263 11.36 93.32 -34.54
CA LEU A 263 10.05 93.84 -34.20
C LEU A 263 9.60 94.78 -35.31
N LEU A 264 8.71 94.31 -36.15
CA LEU A 264 7.90 95.14 -37.04
C LEU A 264 6.65 95.60 -36.29
N PRO A 265 6.59 96.84 -35.77
CA PRO A 265 5.47 97.25 -34.86
C PRO A 265 4.14 97.48 -35.59
N ASP A 266 4.11 97.54 -36.88
CA ASP A 266 2.91 98.02 -37.59
C ASP A 266 2.10 96.94 -38.33
N GLN A 267 2.52 95.68 -38.38
CA GLN A 267 1.80 94.64 -39.12
C GLN A 267 0.84 93.77 -38.19
N LEU A 268 1.02 93.82 -36.89
CA LEU A 268 0.18 93.09 -35.94
C LEU A 268 -1.16 93.78 -35.68
N LYS A 269 -1.29 95.06 -35.96
CA LYS A 269 -2.58 95.80 -35.80
C LYS A 269 -3.52 95.58 -36.99
N ALA A 270 -3.01 95.17 -38.16
CA ALA A 270 -3.83 94.97 -39.36
C ALA A 270 -4.51 93.58 -39.39
N GLN A 271 -3.99 92.63 -38.67
CA GLN A 271 -4.53 91.22 -38.71
C GLN A 271 -5.59 90.97 -37.70
N GLN A 272 -5.72 91.80 -36.66
CA GLN A 272 -6.82 91.76 -35.68
C GLN A 272 -8.08 92.48 -36.14
N ALA A 273 -8.03 93.20 -37.22
CA ALA A 273 -9.21 93.96 -37.77
C ALA A 273 -9.93 93.22 -38.90
N SER A 274 -9.44 92.03 -39.37
CA SER A 274 -10.07 91.27 -40.46
C SER A 274 -10.82 90.00 -39.98
N ASP A 275 -10.85 89.69 -38.66
CA ASP A 275 -11.56 88.52 -38.07
C ASP A 275 -12.74 88.97 -37.19
N PHE A 276 -13.44 90.02 -37.57
CA PHE A 276 -14.78 90.34 -37.06
C PHE A 276 -15.75 90.45 -38.18
#